data_cedfbb8d2e1deb2eeba79ef9971d6f2a
#
_entry.id   cedfbb8d2e1deb2eeba79ef9971d6f2a
#
_cell.length_a   1.000
_cell.length_b   1.000
_cell.length_c   1.000
_cell.angle_alpha   90.00
_cell.angle_beta   90.00
_cell.angle_gamma   90.00
#
_symmetry.space_group_name_H-M   'P 1'
#
loop_
_entity.id
_entity.type
_entity.pdbx_description
1 polymer ?
#
loop_
_entity_poly.entity_id
_entity_poly.type
_entity_poly.pdbx_seq_one_letter_code
_entity_poly.pdbx_strand_id
1 'polypeptide(L)'
;MAVQTGKTSTDQRTSSKSTRDQLIEVSAGLLCTRGFSGFSYQDLANELGIRKASVHHHFAQKNDLGLALCDWTEQWLLQGFAHFDQQGTNATDKLQRYLRAAAKHTFNEHKQCPVSALYSDLAVLPEAIQARMQELTAIEHQWVSGVFYAGLQSGELTSQQSCPLSGLSDSAIKSAADDMARLFIFSCKGALFYARLQGEEFFYQSMDLLMQQWRPLKSARRQEQS
;
A
#
# COMPACT_ATOMS: atom_id res chain seq x y z
N MET A 1 -28.55 -18.10 57.06
CA MET A 1 -27.24 -18.14 56.40
C MET A 1 -27.43 -17.66 54.96
N ALA A 2 -27.08 -16.43 54.68
CA ALA A 2 -27.22 -15.81 53.36
C ALA A 2 -25.85 -15.81 52.69
N VAL A 3 -25.74 -16.45 51.53
CA VAL A 3 -24.52 -16.47 50.67
C VAL A 3 -24.61 -15.29 49.72
N GLN A 4 -23.72 -14.33 49.88
CA GLN A 4 -23.51 -13.22 48.97
C GLN A 4 -22.70 -13.70 47.76
N THR A 5 -23.30 -13.68 46.57
CA THR A 5 -22.61 -13.85 45.30
C THR A 5 -22.06 -12.52 44.83
N GLY A 6 -20.73 -12.38 44.94
CA GLY A 6 -19.99 -11.22 44.39
C GLY A 6 -20.04 -11.17 42.86
N LYS A 7 -20.58 -10.11 42.32
CA LYS A 7 -20.45 -9.74 40.89
C LYS A 7 -19.06 -9.17 40.67
N THR A 8 -18.17 -9.91 40.04
CA THR A 8 -16.96 -9.39 39.45
C THR A 8 -17.29 -8.68 38.15
N SER A 9 -17.32 -7.35 38.19
CA SER A 9 -17.41 -6.49 37.00
C SER A 9 -16.07 -6.56 36.29
N THR A 10 -16.00 -7.28 35.17
CA THR A 10 -14.86 -7.20 34.25
C THR A 10 -15.01 -5.91 33.47
N ASP A 11 -14.30 -4.86 33.92
CA ASP A 11 -14.19 -3.56 33.28
C ASP A 11 -13.31 -3.72 32.02
N GLN A 12 -13.91 -4.05 30.88
CA GLN A 12 -13.29 -3.97 29.58
C GLN A 12 -13.27 -2.48 29.19
N ARG A 13 -12.24 -1.76 29.62
CA ARG A 13 -11.90 -0.45 29.09
C ARG A 13 -11.44 -0.64 27.65
N THR A 14 -12.37 -0.56 26.71
CA THR A 14 -12.05 -0.18 25.33
C THR A 14 -11.41 1.20 25.38
N SER A 15 -10.09 1.27 25.20
CA SER A 15 -9.38 2.56 25.18
C SER A 15 -9.96 3.37 24.02
N SER A 16 -10.77 4.38 24.33
CA SER A 16 -11.28 5.31 23.33
C SER A 16 -10.09 5.99 22.65
N LYS A 17 -10.00 5.91 21.32
CA LYS A 17 -8.96 6.58 20.54
C LYS A 17 -8.92 8.06 20.92
N SER A 18 -7.72 8.63 21.01
CA SER A 18 -7.58 10.06 21.27
C SER A 18 -8.22 10.89 20.14
N THR A 19 -8.64 12.11 20.44
CA THR A 19 -9.19 13.05 19.43
C THR A 19 -8.18 13.28 18.29
N ARG A 20 -6.88 13.30 18.62
CA ARG A 20 -5.82 13.43 17.61
C ARG A 20 -5.81 12.23 16.66
N ASP A 21 -5.93 11.01 17.17
CA ASP A 21 -5.95 9.80 16.34
C ASP A 21 -7.22 9.72 15.48
N GLN A 22 -8.36 10.13 16.03
CA GLN A 22 -9.61 10.23 15.28
C GLN A 22 -9.50 11.27 14.13
N LEU A 23 -8.84 12.41 14.37
CA LEU A 23 -8.57 13.41 13.33
C LEU A 23 -7.68 12.84 12.22
N ILE A 24 -6.63 12.09 12.56
CA ILE A 24 -5.76 11.45 11.56
C ILE A 24 -6.56 10.43 10.73
N GLU A 25 -7.36 9.57 11.36
CA GLU A 25 -8.15 8.55 10.64
C GLU A 25 -9.18 9.16 9.69
N VAL A 26 -9.94 10.17 10.14
CA VAL A 26 -10.90 10.88 9.30
C VAL A 26 -10.17 11.59 8.16
N SER A 27 -9.04 12.25 8.46
CA SER A 27 -8.23 12.92 7.43
C SER A 27 -7.66 11.94 6.42
N ALA A 28 -7.25 10.74 6.83
CA ALA A 28 -6.78 9.70 5.92
C ALA A 28 -7.90 9.23 4.98
N GLY A 29 -9.12 9.08 5.49
CA GLY A 29 -10.30 8.80 4.66
C GLY A 29 -10.58 9.90 3.62
N LEU A 30 -10.51 11.16 4.02
CA LEU A 30 -10.69 12.31 3.14
C LEU A 30 -9.55 12.45 2.13
N LEU A 31 -8.30 12.22 2.55
CA LEU A 31 -7.15 12.16 1.66
C LEU A 31 -7.38 11.16 0.52
N CYS A 32 -7.78 9.94 0.86
CA CYS A 32 -7.99 8.85 -0.11
C CYS A 32 -9.17 9.09 -1.06
N THR A 33 -10.13 9.92 -0.68
CA THR A 33 -11.35 10.19 -1.49
C THR A 33 -11.32 11.53 -2.22
N ARG A 34 -10.71 12.56 -1.62
CA ARG A 34 -10.76 13.95 -2.11
C ARG A 34 -9.37 14.55 -2.42
N GLY A 35 -8.29 13.87 -2.07
CA GLY A 35 -6.94 14.43 -2.09
C GLY A 35 -6.66 15.34 -0.90
N PHE A 36 -5.40 15.73 -0.71
CA PHE A 36 -4.98 16.57 0.43
C PHE A 36 -5.57 17.98 0.33
N SER A 37 -5.64 18.54 -0.87
CA SER A 37 -6.22 19.84 -1.12
C SER A 37 -7.75 19.86 -1.05
N GLY A 38 -8.41 18.70 -1.18
CA GLY A 38 -9.85 18.54 -1.30
C GLY A 38 -10.64 18.57 0.02
N PHE A 39 -10.00 18.81 1.16
CA PHE A 39 -10.68 18.96 2.45
C PHE A 39 -10.05 20.06 3.32
N SER A 40 -10.82 20.55 4.28
CA SER A 40 -10.44 21.60 5.22
C SER A 40 -10.60 21.16 6.67
N TYR A 41 -10.09 21.96 7.61
CA TYR A 41 -10.35 21.76 9.05
C TYR A 41 -11.83 21.87 9.43
N GLN A 42 -12.63 22.60 8.64
CA GLN A 42 -14.07 22.64 8.86
C GLN A 42 -14.72 21.31 8.50
N ASP A 43 -14.26 20.65 7.45
CA ASP A 43 -14.76 19.31 7.08
C ASP A 43 -14.47 18.31 8.19
N LEU A 44 -13.24 18.31 8.74
CA LEU A 44 -12.85 17.45 9.86
C LEU A 44 -13.69 17.71 11.12
N ALA A 45 -13.93 19.00 11.41
CA ALA A 45 -14.75 19.40 12.56
C ALA A 45 -16.20 18.89 12.42
N ASN A 46 -16.75 18.98 11.21
CA ASN A 46 -18.10 18.49 10.90
C ASN A 46 -18.19 16.97 11.02
N GLU A 47 -17.23 16.23 10.45
CA GLU A 47 -17.21 14.76 10.47
C GLU A 47 -17.11 14.20 11.91
N LEU A 48 -16.39 14.88 12.80
CA LEU A 48 -16.20 14.45 14.19
C LEU A 48 -17.17 15.10 15.18
N GLY A 49 -18.02 16.03 14.74
CA GLY A 49 -18.93 16.75 15.64
C GLY A 49 -18.20 17.63 16.66
N ILE A 50 -17.02 18.16 16.34
CA ILE A 50 -16.21 19.01 17.22
C ILE A 50 -16.10 20.42 16.67
N ARG A 51 -15.58 21.35 17.47
CA ARG A 51 -15.32 22.72 17.00
C ARG A 51 -14.04 22.78 16.17
N LYS A 52 -14.00 23.61 15.12
CA LYS A 52 -12.80 23.86 14.31
C LYS A 52 -11.59 24.26 15.16
N ALA A 53 -11.79 25.01 16.25
CA ALA A 53 -10.75 25.37 17.21
C ALA A 53 -10.08 24.13 17.86
N SER A 54 -10.83 23.04 18.07
CA SER A 54 -10.28 21.78 18.58
C SER A 54 -9.34 21.12 17.57
N VAL A 55 -9.63 21.22 16.26
CA VAL A 55 -8.72 20.75 15.22
C VAL A 55 -7.44 21.54 15.22
N HIS A 56 -7.51 22.88 15.30
CA HIS A 56 -6.33 23.75 15.40
C HIS A 56 -5.51 23.51 16.68
N HIS A 57 -6.15 23.08 17.78
CA HIS A 57 -5.43 22.71 18.99
C HIS A 57 -4.49 21.49 18.78
N HIS A 58 -4.91 20.54 17.96
CA HIS A 58 -4.12 19.34 17.65
C HIS A 58 -3.15 19.52 16.50
N PHE A 59 -3.53 20.33 15.50
CA PHE A 59 -2.75 20.61 14.30
C PHE A 59 -2.82 22.12 14.02
N ALA A 60 -1.79 22.85 14.39
CA ALA A 60 -1.75 24.30 14.24
C ALA A 60 -1.90 24.72 12.78
N GLN A 61 -1.25 23.98 11.87
CA GLN A 61 -1.30 24.18 10.42
C GLN A 61 -1.66 22.88 9.72
N LYS A 62 -2.21 23.00 8.50
CA LYS A 62 -2.56 21.84 7.67
C LYS A 62 -1.32 21.01 7.30
N ASN A 63 -0.16 21.63 7.26
CA ASN A 63 1.11 20.95 7.03
C ASN A 63 1.45 19.97 8.16
N ASP A 64 1.17 20.31 9.44
CA ASP A 64 1.38 19.42 10.58
C ASP A 64 0.51 18.17 10.47
N LEU A 65 -0.74 18.34 10.01
CA LEU A 65 -1.63 17.24 9.70
C LEU A 65 -1.12 16.43 8.51
N GLY A 66 -0.55 17.08 7.49
CA GLY A 66 0.04 16.42 6.33
C GLY A 66 1.20 15.49 6.70
N LEU A 67 2.09 15.94 7.58
CA LEU A 67 3.17 15.10 8.10
C LEU A 67 2.63 13.92 8.92
N ALA A 68 1.63 14.16 9.79
CA ALA A 68 0.99 13.08 10.54
C ALA A 68 0.27 12.06 9.61
N LEU A 69 -0.25 12.50 8.45
CA LEU A 69 -0.80 11.62 7.44
C LEU A 69 0.29 10.81 6.72
N CYS A 70 1.48 11.36 6.53
CA CYS A 70 2.62 10.60 6.02
C CYS A 70 3.02 9.49 7.01
N ASP A 71 3.11 9.79 8.31
CA ASP A 71 3.42 8.80 9.35
C ASP A 71 2.33 7.70 9.43
N TRP A 72 1.06 8.07 9.33
CA TRP A 72 -0.04 7.12 9.25
C TRP A 72 0.05 6.25 8.00
N THR A 73 0.39 6.83 6.83
CA THR A 73 0.55 6.12 5.57
C THR A 73 1.71 5.11 5.63
N GLU A 74 2.82 5.50 6.27
CA GLU A 74 3.95 4.59 6.50
C GLU A 74 3.52 3.36 7.29
N GLN A 75 2.85 3.57 8.42
CA GLN A 75 2.35 2.46 9.24
C GLN A 75 1.36 1.57 8.48
N TRP A 76 0.47 2.18 7.69
CA TRP A 76 -0.48 1.45 6.85
C TRP A 76 0.23 0.59 5.80
N LEU A 77 1.27 1.09 5.13
CA LEU A 77 2.09 0.34 4.18
C LEU A 77 2.80 -0.82 4.87
N LEU A 78 3.50 -0.55 5.98
CA LEU A 78 4.28 -1.56 6.71
C LEU A 78 3.39 -2.68 7.25
N GLN A 79 2.21 -2.37 7.78
CA GLN A 79 1.24 -3.36 8.24
C GLN A 79 0.70 -4.21 7.08
N GLY A 80 0.41 -3.58 5.94
CA GLY A 80 -0.01 -4.28 4.73
C GLY A 80 1.07 -5.25 4.23
N PHE A 81 2.30 -4.80 4.14
CA PHE A 81 3.43 -5.63 3.70
C PHE A 81 3.71 -6.78 4.67
N ALA A 82 3.71 -6.52 5.96
CA ALA A 82 3.85 -7.58 6.98
C ALA A 82 2.73 -8.64 6.85
N HIS A 83 1.50 -8.20 6.60
CA HIS A 83 0.38 -9.12 6.35
C HIS A 83 0.61 -9.97 5.08
N PHE A 84 1.07 -9.37 3.98
CA PHE A 84 1.36 -10.10 2.75
C PHE A 84 2.53 -11.08 2.95
N ASP A 85 3.53 -10.73 3.75
CA ASP A 85 4.63 -11.62 4.08
C ASP A 85 4.20 -12.82 4.93
N GLN A 86 3.31 -12.60 5.89
CA GLN A 86 2.78 -13.67 6.76
C GLN A 86 1.86 -14.64 6.02
N GLN A 87 1.04 -14.12 5.09
CA GLN A 87 0.02 -14.91 4.40
C GLN A 87 0.47 -15.43 3.04
N GLY A 88 1.50 -14.84 2.45
CA GLY A 88 2.01 -15.20 1.14
C GLY A 88 2.91 -16.42 1.20
N THR A 89 2.64 -17.41 0.35
CA THR A 89 3.37 -18.67 0.29
C THR A 89 4.64 -18.61 -0.55
N ASN A 90 4.68 -17.69 -1.52
CA ASN A 90 5.79 -17.48 -2.45
C ASN A 90 5.73 -16.06 -3.04
N ALA A 91 6.69 -15.69 -3.87
CA ALA A 91 6.81 -14.35 -4.43
C ALA A 91 5.57 -13.95 -5.27
N THR A 92 5.11 -14.83 -6.14
CA THR A 92 3.92 -14.59 -6.97
C THR A 92 2.67 -14.38 -6.13
N ASP A 93 2.44 -15.18 -5.09
CA ASP A 93 1.29 -15.03 -4.19
C ASP A 93 1.35 -13.72 -3.41
N LYS A 94 2.53 -13.30 -2.94
CA LYS A 94 2.72 -12.00 -2.29
C LYS A 94 2.35 -10.83 -3.20
N LEU A 95 2.85 -10.83 -4.44
CA LEU A 95 2.52 -9.81 -5.44
C LEU A 95 1.02 -9.81 -5.79
N GLN A 96 0.40 -10.98 -5.93
CA GLN A 96 -1.03 -11.08 -6.17
C GLN A 96 -1.87 -10.57 -4.98
N ARG A 97 -1.43 -10.77 -3.74
CA ARG A 97 -2.07 -10.21 -2.54
C ARG A 97 -2.00 -8.69 -2.53
N TYR A 98 -0.84 -8.14 -2.88
CA TYR A 98 -0.67 -6.70 -3.06
C TYR A 98 -1.65 -6.15 -4.10
N LEU A 99 -1.75 -6.78 -5.29
CA LEU A 99 -2.67 -6.35 -6.35
C LEU A 99 -4.14 -6.44 -5.92
N ARG A 100 -4.54 -7.53 -5.26
CA ARG A 100 -5.90 -7.69 -4.73
C ARG A 100 -6.24 -6.65 -3.66
N ALA A 101 -5.31 -6.33 -2.77
CA ALA A 101 -5.52 -5.29 -1.77
C ALA A 101 -5.67 -3.91 -2.43
N ALA A 102 -4.85 -3.58 -3.43
CA ALA A 102 -4.92 -2.34 -4.17
C ALA A 102 -6.24 -2.21 -4.96
N ALA A 103 -6.68 -3.28 -5.61
CA ALA A 103 -7.96 -3.35 -6.32
C ALA A 103 -9.15 -3.18 -5.33
N LYS A 104 -9.17 -3.92 -4.23
CA LYS A 104 -10.22 -3.81 -3.21
C LYS A 104 -10.34 -2.38 -2.69
N HIS A 105 -9.21 -1.76 -2.36
CA HIS A 105 -9.19 -0.38 -1.86
C HIS A 105 -9.75 0.61 -2.89
N THR A 106 -9.43 0.41 -4.18
CA THR A 106 -9.87 1.29 -5.26
C THR A 106 -11.32 1.07 -5.66
N PHE A 107 -11.75 -0.18 -5.85
CA PHE A 107 -13.07 -0.47 -6.44
C PHE A 107 -14.15 -0.69 -5.40
N ASN A 108 -13.88 -1.39 -4.30
CA ASN A 108 -14.89 -1.67 -3.28
C ASN A 108 -15.04 -0.52 -2.28
N GLU A 109 -13.93 0.14 -1.94
CA GLU A 109 -13.92 1.23 -0.97
C GLU A 109 -13.98 2.61 -1.63
N HIS A 110 -13.86 2.69 -2.96
CA HIS A 110 -13.83 3.93 -3.75
C HIS A 110 -12.76 4.92 -3.28
N LYS A 111 -11.60 4.41 -2.88
CA LYS A 111 -10.48 5.18 -2.35
C LYS A 111 -9.25 5.08 -3.24
N GLN A 112 -8.45 6.13 -3.27
CA GLN A 112 -7.10 6.06 -3.83
C GLN A 112 -6.13 5.55 -2.77
N CYS A 113 -5.04 4.89 -3.21
CA CYS A 113 -3.90 4.66 -2.34
C CYS A 113 -3.44 5.99 -1.72
N PRO A 114 -3.17 6.07 -0.41
CA PRO A 114 -2.77 7.32 0.26
C PRO A 114 -1.56 8.00 -0.41
N VAL A 115 -0.56 7.21 -0.84
CA VAL A 115 0.61 7.73 -1.58
C VAL A 115 0.18 8.36 -2.90
N SER A 116 -0.68 7.70 -3.69
CA SER A 116 -1.17 8.24 -4.96
C SER A 116 -2.02 9.50 -4.76
N ALA A 117 -2.79 9.57 -3.68
CA ALA A 117 -3.58 10.75 -3.34
C ALA A 117 -2.70 11.97 -3.02
N LEU A 118 -1.58 11.77 -2.30
CA LEU A 118 -0.59 12.82 -2.07
C LEU A 118 0.11 13.25 -3.36
N TYR A 119 0.45 12.31 -4.26
CA TYR A 119 1.04 12.63 -5.56
C TYR A 119 0.15 13.52 -6.42
N SER A 120 -1.17 13.39 -6.32
CA SER A 120 -2.11 14.23 -7.07
C SER A 120 -2.01 15.72 -6.70
N ASP A 121 -1.56 16.02 -5.49
CA ASP A 121 -1.40 17.38 -4.96
C ASP A 121 0.08 17.85 -4.92
N LEU A 122 1.01 17.10 -5.49
CA LEU A 122 2.47 17.31 -5.36
C LEU A 122 2.91 18.76 -5.61
N ALA A 123 2.32 19.42 -6.60
CA ALA A 123 2.69 20.78 -6.98
C ALA A 123 2.40 21.83 -5.91
N VAL A 124 1.51 21.55 -4.97
CA VAL A 124 1.08 22.48 -3.89
C VAL A 124 1.48 22.01 -2.50
N LEU A 125 2.11 20.84 -2.39
CA LEU A 125 2.56 20.31 -1.11
C LEU A 125 3.87 20.98 -0.66
N PRO A 126 4.02 21.28 0.64
CA PRO A 126 5.28 21.76 1.21
C PRO A 126 6.42 20.77 1.02
N GLU A 127 7.66 21.28 0.93
CA GLU A 127 8.88 20.46 0.75
C GLU A 127 9.01 19.35 1.80
N ALA A 128 8.67 19.63 3.06
CA ALA A 128 8.74 18.62 4.13
C ALA A 128 7.81 17.42 3.86
N ILE A 129 6.61 17.65 3.31
CA ILE A 129 5.69 16.57 2.93
C ILE A 129 6.23 15.86 1.69
N GLN A 130 6.77 16.59 0.71
CA GLN A 130 7.37 15.98 -0.49
C GLN A 130 8.55 15.06 -0.13
N ALA A 131 9.40 15.46 0.83
CA ALA A 131 10.49 14.64 1.34
C ALA A 131 9.95 13.34 1.98
N ARG A 132 8.92 13.44 2.83
CA ARG A 132 8.26 12.25 3.41
C ARG A 132 7.65 11.33 2.35
N MET A 133 7.09 11.88 1.27
CA MET A 133 6.56 11.09 0.16
C MET A 133 7.67 10.29 -0.55
N GLN A 134 8.87 10.84 -0.68
CA GLN A 134 10.01 10.09 -1.24
C GLN A 134 10.34 8.87 -0.36
N GLU A 135 10.35 9.05 0.96
CA GLU A 135 10.57 7.94 1.90
C GLU A 135 9.47 6.88 1.79
N LEU A 136 8.19 7.27 1.73
CA LEU A 136 7.06 6.35 1.55
C LEU A 136 7.18 5.55 0.24
N THR A 137 7.59 6.20 -0.83
CA THR A 137 7.81 5.55 -2.13
C THR A 137 8.99 4.56 -2.05
N ALA A 138 10.05 4.91 -1.33
CA ALA A 138 11.19 4.03 -1.12
C ALA A 138 10.81 2.78 -0.31
N ILE A 139 9.98 2.91 0.72
CA ILE A 139 9.45 1.78 1.51
C ILE A 139 8.67 0.81 0.61
N GLU A 140 7.75 1.31 -0.21
CA GLU A 140 6.97 0.49 -1.15
C GLU A 140 7.90 -0.23 -2.15
N HIS A 141 8.84 0.52 -2.74
CA HIS A 141 9.80 -0.03 -3.70
C HIS A 141 10.67 -1.10 -3.06
N GLN A 142 11.21 -0.87 -1.87
CA GLN A 142 12.08 -1.81 -1.17
C GLN A 142 11.37 -3.14 -0.88
N TRP A 143 10.12 -3.11 -0.43
CA TRP A 143 9.35 -4.32 -0.19
C TRP A 143 9.10 -5.09 -1.49
N VAL A 144 8.63 -4.43 -2.54
CA VAL A 144 8.34 -5.07 -3.83
C VAL A 144 9.62 -5.64 -4.45
N SER A 145 10.75 -4.89 -4.42
CA SER A 145 12.06 -5.36 -4.88
C SER A 145 12.52 -6.60 -4.12
N GLY A 146 12.33 -6.63 -2.80
CA GLY A 146 12.65 -7.80 -1.97
C GLY A 146 11.85 -9.04 -2.38
N VAL A 147 10.57 -8.88 -2.72
CA VAL A 147 9.72 -9.98 -3.20
C VAL A 147 10.21 -10.48 -4.57
N PHE A 148 10.52 -9.59 -5.51
CA PHE A 148 11.09 -9.98 -6.81
C PHE A 148 12.45 -10.66 -6.66
N TYR A 149 13.31 -10.13 -5.80
CA TYR A 149 14.60 -10.73 -5.52
C TYR A 149 14.47 -12.18 -5.02
N ALA A 150 13.58 -12.43 -4.06
CA ALA A 150 13.32 -13.77 -3.55
C ALA A 150 12.76 -14.70 -4.65
N GLY A 151 11.85 -14.20 -5.49
CA GLY A 151 11.29 -14.94 -6.62
C GLY A 151 12.32 -15.29 -7.70
N LEU A 152 13.26 -14.37 -7.97
CA LEU A 152 14.37 -14.62 -8.89
C LEU A 152 15.35 -15.66 -8.31
N GLN A 153 15.73 -15.54 -7.05
CA GLN A 153 16.62 -16.49 -6.39
C GLN A 153 16.06 -17.91 -6.33
N SER A 154 14.76 -18.05 -6.10
CA SER A 154 14.09 -19.36 -6.08
C SER A 154 13.82 -19.95 -7.46
N GLY A 155 13.99 -19.17 -8.54
CA GLY A 155 13.64 -19.57 -9.90
C GLY A 155 12.13 -19.57 -10.17
N GLU A 156 11.32 -19.04 -9.24
CA GLU A 156 9.88 -18.86 -9.42
C GLU A 156 9.56 -17.78 -10.45
N LEU A 157 10.39 -16.75 -10.51
CA LEU A 157 10.30 -15.64 -11.45
C LEU A 157 11.54 -15.60 -12.35
N THR A 158 11.39 -15.03 -13.53
CA THR A 158 12.48 -14.79 -14.47
C THR A 158 12.46 -13.35 -14.94
N SER A 159 13.64 -12.78 -15.18
CA SER A 159 13.73 -11.51 -15.90
C SER A 159 13.94 -11.84 -17.39
N GLN A 160 13.18 -11.17 -18.27
CA GLN A 160 13.30 -11.39 -19.72
C GLN A 160 14.66 -10.98 -20.30
N GLN A 161 15.43 -10.21 -19.56
CA GLN A 161 16.78 -9.75 -19.97
C GLN A 161 17.88 -10.72 -19.58
N SER A 162 17.56 -11.77 -18.84
CA SER A 162 18.57 -12.67 -18.30
C SER A 162 18.60 -13.98 -19.09
N CYS A 163 19.72 -14.26 -19.68
CA CYS A 163 20.26 -15.63 -19.82
C CYS A 163 19.95 -16.41 -18.52
N PRO A 164 19.92 -17.78 -18.53
CA PRO A 164 19.58 -18.54 -17.32
C PRO A 164 20.25 -17.96 -16.10
N LEU A 165 19.47 -17.73 -15.01
CA LEU A 165 19.94 -17.12 -13.74
C LEU A 165 21.14 -17.84 -13.10
N SER A 166 21.43 -19.05 -13.56
CA SER A 166 22.61 -19.84 -13.22
C SER A 166 23.88 -19.17 -13.76
N GLY A 167 24.49 -18.33 -12.92
CA GLY A 167 25.74 -17.62 -13.23
C GLY A 167 25.68 -16.10 -13.06
N LEU A 168 24.52 -15.51 -12.73
CA LEU A 168 24.45 -14.10 -12.40
C LEU A 168 25.01 -13.82 -10.99
N SER A 169 25.70 -12.69 -10.85
CA SER A 169 26.10 -12.19 -9.54
C SER A 169 24.89 -11.76 -8.71
N ASP A 170 25.01 -11.79 -7.39
CA ASP A 170 23.96 -11.30 -6.48
C ASP A 170 23.58 -9.83 -6.78
N SER A 171 24.55 -9.00 -7.15
CA SER A 171 24.30 -7.61 -7.55
C SER A 171 23.47 -7.50 -8.83
N ALA A 172 23.67 -8.40 -9.81
CA ALA A 172 22.88 -8.43 -11.03
C ALA A 172 21.42 -8.86 -10.75
N ILE A 173 21.22 -9.84 -9.87
CA ILE A 173 19.88 -10.26 -9.43
C ILE A 173 19.17 -9.12 -8.70
N LYS A 174 19.85 -8.40 -7.82
CA LYS A 174 19.30 -7.22 -7.13
C LYS A 174 18.89 -6.13 -8.12
N SER A 175 19.75 -5.80 -9.08
CA SER A 175 19.44 -4.80 -10.12
C SER A 175 18.21 -5.20 -10.94
N ALA A 176 18.11 -6.47 -11.34
CA ALA A 176 16.94 -6.98 -12.05
C ALA A 176 15.66 -6.89 -11.20
N ALA A 177 15.74 -7.23 -9.92
CA ALA A 177 14.63 -7.13 -8.98
C ALA A 177 14.15 -5.68 -8.81
N ASP A 178 15.08 -4.72 -8.74
CA ASP A 178 14.76 -3.29 -8.64
C ASP A 178 14.05 -2.77 -9.89
N ASP A 179 14.50 -3.17 -11.09
CA ASP A 179 13.86 -2.79 -12.34
C ASP A 179 12.47 -3.41 -12.48
N MET A 180 12.30 -4.69 -12.10
CA MET A 180 11.00 -5.37 -12.08
C MET A 180 10.05 -4.71 -11.08
N ALA A 181 10.53 -4.33 -9.89
CA ALA A 181 9.74 -3.64 -8.88
C ALA A 181 9.26 -2.28 -9.37
N ARG A 182 10.14 -1.52 -10.01
CA ARG A 182 9.81 -0.21 -10.60
C ARG A 182 8.71 -0.35 -11.65
N LEU A 183 8.88 -1.29 -12.59
CA LEU A 183 7.91 -1.55 -13.64
C LEU A 183 6.56 -2.03 -13.06
N PHE A 184 6.59 -2.93 -12.07
CA PHE A 184 5.40 -3.44 -11.40
C PHE A 184 4.61 -2.32 -10.69
N ILE A 185 5.27 -1.50 -9.89
CA ILE A 185 4.63 -0.41 -9.14
C ILE A 185 4.03 0.62 -10.11
N PHE A 186 4.79 1.07 -11.11
CA PHE A 186 4.29 2.05 -12.07
C PHE A 186 3.12 1.52 -12.90
N SER A 187 3.21 0.26 -13.34
CA SER A 187 2.11 -0.39 -14.07
C SER A 187 0.87 -0.54 -13.18
N CYS A 188 1.04 -0.95 -11.93
CA CYS A 188 -0.08 -1.07 -10.97
C CYS A 188 -0.75 0.29 -10.74
N LYS A 189 0.02 1.34 -10.43
CA LYS A 189 -0.53 2.69 -10.20
C LYS A 189 -1.23 3.24 -11.45
N GLY A 190 -0.62 3.07 -12.63
CA GLY A 190 -1.22 3.47 -13.92
C GLY A 190 -2.49 2.68 -14.23
N ALA A 191 -2.46 1.35 -14.09
CA ALA A 191 -3.62 0.50 -14.33
C ALA A 191 -4.79 0.87 -13.40
N LEU A 192 -4.53 1.11 -12.10
CA LEU A 192 -5.55 1.57 -11.15
C LEU A 192 -6.14 2.92 -11.54
N PHE A 193 -5.30 3.84 -12.02
CA PHE A 193 -5.75 5.16 -12.45
C PHE A 193 -6.74 5.07 -13.62
N TYR A 194 -6.39 4.32 -14.67
CA TYR A 194 -7.26 4.12 -15.84
C TYR A 194 -8.48 3.26 -15.52
N ALA A 195 -8.33 2.25 -14.69
CA ALA A 195 -9.42 1.34 -14.32
C ALA A 195 -10.56 2.01 -13.57
N ARG A 196 -10.36 3.21 -13.00
CA ARG A 196 -11.45 4.00 -12.41
C ARG A 196 -12.56 4.35 -13.41
N LEU A 197 -12.24 4.41 -14.71
CA LEU A 197 -13.21 4.58 -15.79
C LEU A 197 -13.45 3.30 -16.58
N GLN A 198 -12.45 2.43 -16.71
CA GLN A 198 -12.51 1.22 -17.51
C GLN A 198 -13.04 0.00 -16.75
N GLY A 199 -13.10 0.08 -15.42
CA GLY A 199 -13.56 -1.00 -14.55
C GLY A 199 -12.46 -1.90 -14.01
N GLU A 200 -12.84 -2.72 -13.03
CA GLU A 200 -11.91 -3.59 -12.29
C GLU A 200 -11.28 -4.67 -13.18
N GLU A 201 -12.01 -5.18 -14.16
CA GLU A 201 -11.51 -6.19 -15.10
C GLU A 201 -10.31 -5.68 -15.90
N PHE A 202 -10.35 -4.42 -16.35
CA PHE A 202 -9.22 -3.78 -17.03
C PHE A 202 -7.94 -3.79 -16.19
N PHE A 203 -8.06 -3.56 -14.88
CA PHE A 203 -6.92 -3.62 -13.97
C PHE A 203 -6.31 -5.02 -13.93
N TYR A 204 -7.12 -6.05 -13.70
CA TYR A 204 -6.60 -7.42 -13.61
C TYR A 204 -6.02 -7.91 -14.94
N GLN A 205 -6.64 -7.62 -16.07
CA GLN A 205 -6.11 -7.96 -17.39
C GLN A 205 -4.74 -7.30 -17.62
N SER A 206 -4.59 -6.01 -17.28
CA SER A 206 -3.34 -5.29 -17.44
C SER A 206 -2.23 -5.88 -16.56
N MET A 207 -2.55 -6.21 -15.31
CA MET A 207 -1.56 -6.78 -14.38
C MET A 207 -1.23 -8.24 -14.72
N ASP A 208 -2.17 -9.02 -15.23
CA ASP A 208 -1.91 -10.38 -15.70
C ASP A 208 -0.95 -10.38 -16.90
N LEU A 209 -1.13 -9.47 -17.87
CA LEU A 209 -0.22 -9.30 -18.98
C LEU A 209 1.21 -8.96 -18.51
N LEU A 210 1.34 -8.10 -17.51
CA LEU A 210 2.63 -7.75 -16.92
C LEU A 210 3.25 -8.96 -16.21
N MET A 211 2.50 -9.63 -15.35
CA MET A 211 2.99 -10.76 -14.56
C MET A 211 3.37 -11.98 -15.43
N GLN A 212 2.72 -12.16 -16.58
CA GLN A 212 3.08 -13.23 -17.52
C GLN A 212 4.51 -13.10 -18.05
N GLN A 213 5.02 -11.87 -18.19
CA GLN A 213 6.39 -11.63 -18.68
C GLN A 213 7.47 -12.19 -17.75
N TRP A 214 7.16 -12.37 -16.48
CA TRP A 214 8.10 -12.81 -15.45
C TRP A 214 7.92 -14.28 -15.04
N ARG A 215 6.97 -14.98 -15.65
CA ARG A 215 6.81 -16.42 -15.41
C ARG A 215 7.87 -17.21 -16.16
N PRO A 216 8.51 -18.23 -15.53
CA PRO A 216 9.41 -19.12 -16.23
C PRO A 216 8.70 -19.74 -17.44
N LEU A 217 9.37 -19.77 -18.58
CA LEU A 217 8.91 -20.56 -19.71
C LEU A 217 8.76 -22.00 -19.23
N LYS A 218 7.55 -22.59 -19.34
CA LYS A 218 7.37 -24.01 -19.07
C LYS A 218 8.35 -24.73 -20.01
N SER A 219 9.36 -25.40 -19.43
CA SER A 219 10.26 -26.24 -20.22
C SER A 219 9.36 -27.17 -21.03
N ALA A 220 9.46 -27.11 -22.35
CA ALA A 220 8.85 -28.10 -23.24
C ALA A 220 9.40 -29.45 -22.80
N ARG A 221 8.66 -30.17 -21.94
CA ARG A 221 9.01 -31.53 -21.54
C ARG A 221 9.05 -32.32 -22.82
N ARG A 222 10.25 -32.81 -23.12
CA ARG A 222 10.55 -33.80 -24.12
C ARG A 222 9.36 -34.74 -24.35
N GLN A 223 8.67 -34.53 -25.48
CA GLN A 223 8.03 -35.59 -26.21
C GLN A 223 9.08 -36.21 -27.13
N GLU A 224 10.00 -36.95 -26.53
CA GLU A 224 10.88 -37.88 -27.23
C GLU A 224 11.15 -39.05 -26.28
N GLN A 225 10.21 -39.95 -26.23
CA GLN A 225 10.45 -41.38 -25.94
C GLN A 225 9.13 -42.14 -26.19
N SER A 226 8.93 -42.55 -27.44
CA SER A 226 8.37 -43.86 -27.78
C SER A 226 8.59 -44.11 -29.25
#